data_5fbd9064a5850dcdc041d962cca8b00b
#
_entry.id   5fbd9064a5850dcdc041d962cca8b00b
#
_cell.length_a   1.000
_cell.length_b   1.000
_cell.length_c   1.000
_cell.angle_alpha   90.00
_cell.angle_beta   90.00
_cell.angle_gamma   90.00
#
_symmetry.space_group_name_H-M   'P 1'
#
loop_
_entity.id
_entity.type
_entity.pdbx_description
1 polymer ?
#
loop_
_entity_poly.entity_id
_entity_poly.type
_entity_poly.pdbx_seq_one_letter_code
_entity_poly.pdbx_strand_id
1 'polypeptide(L)'
;MKGACSAPAKLEGMKIATWNINSIRARENRVEDWLDEHDVDVLALQETKTKDETFPFDLFEFMGYEVAHFGLNQWNGVAIASRVGLEDVQRGFDNQPHFGKPGEPEVLEARAIGATCGGVRVWSLYVPNGRGLTDPHMDYKLRWMEALRQNVHNKLAANPQSQLALVGDWNVAPEDTDVWDIDYFLSNEMTHVSEPERRAFAALLEEGMVDVVRPHTPGEYTYWDYQAGRFTKDEGMRIDFQLFSPALAARVERAWIDKVERAGEGASDHTPVVVEIAD
;
A
#
# COMPACT_ATOMS: atom_id res chain seq x y z
N MET A 1 -7.29 -21.67 -47.17
CA MET A 1 -7.06 -20.47 -46.33
C MET A 1 -6.59 -20.96 -44.98
N LYS A 2 -5.30 -20.82 -44.69
CA LYS A 2 -4.70 -21.20 -43.39
C LYS A 2 -4.90 -20.04 -42.45
N GLY A 3 -5.71 -20.21 -41.43
CA GLY A 3 -5.84 -19.25 -40.34
C GLY A 3 -4.49 -19.10 -39.61
N ALA A 4 -3.94 -17.88 -39.61
CA ALA A 4 -2.80 -17.56 -38.80
C ALA A 4 -3.23 -17.59 -37.33
N CYS A 5 -2.72 -18.59 -36.59
CA CYS A 5 -2.78 -18.58 -35.15
C CYS A 5 -1.84 -17.44 -34.70
N SER A 6 -2.41 -16.31 -34.24
CA SER A 6 -1.61 -15.29 -33.58
C SER A 6 -1.03 -15.90 -32.31
N ALA A 7 0.29 -15.91 -32.21
CA ALA A 7 0.95 -16.23 -30.95
C ALA A 7 0.39 -15.29 -29.86
N PRO A 8 0.16 -15.80 -28.62
CA PRO A 8 -0.22 -14.91 -27.53
C PRO A 8 0.83 -13.83 -27.40
N ALA A 9 0.39 -12.57 -27.29
CA ALA A 9 1.27 -11.46 -26.98
C ALA A 9 2.07 -11.85 -25.72
N LYS A 10 3.40 -11.73 -25.81
CA LYS A 10 4.27 -11.88 -24.66
C LYS A 10 3.79 -10.86 -23.64
N LEU A 11 3.33 -11.29 -22.49
CA LEU A 11 3.03 -10.37 -21.40
C LEU A 11 4.32 -9.65 -21.10
N GLU A 12 4.40 -8.37 -21.45
CA GLU A 12 5.43 -7.47 -20.94
C GLU A 12 5.19 -7.38 -19.46
N GLY A 13 6.12 -7.74 -18.61
CA GLY A 13 6.07 -7.86 -17.15
C GLY A 13 4.87 -7.24 -16.41
N MET A 14 4.65 -7.61 -15.15
CA MET A 14 3.48 -7.14 -14.39
C MET A 14 3.79 -5.84 -13.64
N LYS A 15 2.92 -4.83 -13.72
CA LYS A 15 2.99 -3.59 -12.95
C LYS A 15 2.08 -3.66 -11.74
N ILE A 16 2.65 -3.48 -10.55
CA ILE A 16 1.93 -3.41 -9.27
C ILE A 16 2.05 -1.99 -8.72
N ALA A 17 0.91 -1.35 -8.49
CA ALA A 17 0.85 -0.03 -7.89
C ALA A 17 0.18 -0.05 -6.51
N THR A 18 0.59 0.87 -5.64
CA THR A 18 -0.11 1.18 -4.40
C THR A 18 -0.38 2.66 -4.30
N TRP A 19 -1.56 3.03 -3.80
CA TRP A 19 -1.98 4.41 -3.65
C TRP A 19 -2.95 4.59 -2.50
N ASN A 20 -2.56 5.33 -1.48
CA ASN A 20 -3.52 5.85 -0.51
C ASN A 20 -4.33 6.96 -1.19
N ILE A 21 -5.58 6.66 -1.50
CA ILE A 21 -6.44 7.55 -2.32
C ILE A 21 -7.17 8.61 -1.49
N ASN A 22 -7.14 8.50 -0.17
CA ASN A 22 -7.80 9.45 0.73
C ASN A 22 -9.24 9.80 0.30
N SER A 23 -10.09 8.79 0.17
CA SER A 23 -11.47 8.76 -0.35
C SER A 23 -11.56 8.51 -1.85
N ILE A 24 -11.96 7.29 -2.19
CA ILE A 24 -12.19 6.87 -3.59
C ILE A 24 -13.27 7.72 -4.27
N ARG A 25 -14.40 7.96 -3.60
CA ARG A 25 -15.52 8.74 -4.16
C ARG A 25 -15.17 10.20 -4.49
N ALA A 26 -14.18 10.76 -3.82
CA ALA A 26 -13.70 12.10 -4.12
C ALA A 26 -12.74 12.12 -5.32
N ARG A 27 -12.25 10.96 -5.75
CA ARG A 27 -11.15 10.82 -6.72
C ARG A 27 -11.39 9.75 -7.78
N GLU A 28 -12.66 9.36 -8.02
CA GLU A 28 -13.02 8.37 -9.04
C GLU A 28 -12.40 8.71 -10.40
N ASN A 29 -12.65 9.92 -10.89
CA ASN A 29 -12.12 10.37 -12.18
C ASN A 29 -10.57 10.36 -12.23
N ARG A 30 -9.91 10.71 -11.13
CA ARG A 30 -8.45 10.70 -11.08
C ARG A 30 -7.88 9.29 -11.13
N VAL A 31 -8.54 8.34 -10.46
CA VAL A 31 -8.15 6.92 -10.52
C VAL A 31 -8.36 6.37 -11.93
N GLU A 32 -9.48 6.72 -12.58
CA GLU A 32 -9.77 6.35 -13.96
C GLU A 32 -8.69 6.87 -14.91
N ASP A 33 -8.46 8.20 -14.90
CA ASP A 33 -7.47 8.85 -15.75
C ASP A 33 -6.06 8.26 -15.53
N TRP A 34 -5.69 8.05 -14.26
CA TRP A 34 -4.38 7.51 -13.90
C TRP A 34 -4.20 6.05 -14.35
N LEU A 35 -5.21 5.21 -14.20
CA LEU A 35 -5.19 3.82 -14.68
C LEU A 35 -5.07 3.74 -16.20
N ASP A 36 -5.78 4.63 -16.91
CA ASP A 36 -5.72 4.68 -18.38
C ASP A 36 -4.35 5.13 -18.89
N GLU A 37 -3.69 6.07 -18.19
CA GLU A 37 -2.37 6.57 -18.57
C GLU A 37 -1.24 5.58 -18.25
N HIS A 38 -1.29 4.90 -17.09
CA HIS A 38 -0.16 4.11 -16.59
C HIS A 38 -0.24 2.63 -16.91
N ASP A 39 -1.43 2.14 -17.29
CA ASP A 39 -1.63 0.75 -17.74
C ASP A 39 -1.08 -0.27 -16.72
N VAL A 40 -1.45 -0.12 -15.44
CA VAL A 40 -1.04 -1.02 -14.36
C VAL A 40 -1.89 -2.29 -14.31
N ASP A 41 -1.31 -3.40 -13.90
CA ASP A 41 -2.01 -4.69 -13.83
C ASP A 41 -2.72 -4.90 -12.50
N VAL A 42 -2.14 -4.38 -11.42
CA VAL A 42 -2.67 -4.48 -10.06
C VAL A 42 -2.56 -3.13 -9.36
N LEU A 43 -3.68 -2.60 -8.88
CA LEU A 43 -3.73 -1.39 -8.06
C LEU A 43 -4.24 -1.73 -6.65
N ALA A 44 -3.41 -1.50 -5.65
CA ALA A 44 -3.75 -1.60 -4.24
C ALA A 44 -4.09 -0.20 -3.69
N LEU A 45 -5.31 -0.04 -3.17
CA LEU A 45 -5.80 1.23 -2.64
C LEU A 45 -5.92 1.19 -1.11
N GLN A 46 -5.61 2.32 -0.47
CA GLN A 46 -5.82 2.55 0.95
C GLN A 46 -6.68 3.80 1.15
N GLU A 47 -7.30 3.91 2.31
CA GLU A 47 -8.22 4.98 2.67
C GLU A 47 -9.34 5.19 1.64
N THR A 48 -9.98 4.12 1.21
CA THR A 48 -11.13 4.21 0.31
C THR A 48 -12.29 4.99 0.92
N LYS A 49 -12.38 5.04 2.27
CA LYS A 49 -13.33 5.83 3.07
C LYS A 49 -14.78 5.63 2.63
N THR A 50 -15.13 4.40 2.29
CA THR A 50 -16.48 4.03 1.88
C THR A 50 -16.81 2.61 2.36
N LYS A 51 -18.12 2.29 2.40
CA LYS A 51 -18.59 0.93 2.66
C LYS A 51 -18.53 0.10 1.37
N ASP A 52 -18.56 -1.23 1.51
CA ASP A 52 -18.61 -2.13 0.35
C ASP A 52 -19.77 -1.79 -0.59
N GLU A 53 -20.97 -1.49 -0.05
CA GLU A 53 -22.17 -1.23 -0.86
C GLU A 53 -22.11 0.09 -1.66
N THR A 54 -21.17 0.97 -1.33
CA THR A 54 -21.01 2.29 -1.98
C THR A 54 -19.64 2.49 -2.62
N PHE A 55 -18.86 1.43 -2.72
CA PHE A 55 -17.62 1.44 -3.48
C PHE A 55 -17.93 1.42 -4.99
N PRO A 56 -17.24 2.21 -5.82
CA PRO A 56 -17.52 2.32 -7.26
C PRO A 56 -16.97 1.13 -8.07
N PHE A 57 -17.52 -0.07 -7.86
CA PHE A 57 -17.09 -1.29 -8.59
C PHE A 57 -17.22 -1.12 -10.10
N ASP A 58 -18.32 -0.51 -10.57
CA ASP A 58 -18.62 -0.35 -12.00
C ASP A 58 -17.51 0.40 -12.75
N LEU A 59 -16.83 1.36 -12.10
CA LEU A 59 -15.69 2.07 -12.67
C LEU A 59 -14.58 1.11 -13.08
N PHE A 60 -14.17 0.26 -12.15
CA PHE A 60 -13.08 -0.69 -12.36
C PHE A 60 -13.46 -1.80 -13.35
N GLU A 61 -14.70 -2.31 -13.26
CA GLU A 61 -15.23 -3.31 -14.19
C GLU A 61 -15.24 -2.79 -15.62
N PHE A 62 -15.64 -1.53 -15.82
CA PHE A 62 -15.61 -0.87 -17.14
C PHE A 62 -14.19 -0.80 -17.73
N MET A 63 -13.19 -0.61 -16.88
CA MET A 63 -11.77 -0.57 -17.26
C MET A 63 -11.12 -1.97 -17.36
N GLY A 64 -11.89 -3.05 -17.13
CA GLY A 64 -11.43 -4.43 -17.25
C GLY A 64 -10.72 -4.98 -16.00
N TYR A 65 -10.92 -4.37 -14.83
CA TYR A 65 -10.40 -4.87 -13.56
C TYR A 65 -11.47 -5.62 -12.77
N GLU A 66 -11.07 -6.74 -12.17
CA GLU A 66 -11.78 -7.34 -11.05
C GLU A 66 -11.38 -6.63 -9.77
N VAL A 67 -12.30 -6.46 -8.80
CA VAL A 67 -12.02 -5.74 -7.56
C VAL A 67 -12.45 -6.53 -6.34
N ALA A 68 -11.56 -6.57 -5.34
CA ALA A 68 -11.89 -6.91 -3.97
C ALA A 68 -11.77 -5.66 -3.10
N HIS A 69 -12.81 -5.40 -2.31
CA HIS A 69 -12.86 -4.26 -1.38
C HIS A 69 -13.20 -4.73 0.02
N PHE A 70 -12.62 -4.05 1.01
CA PHE A 70 -12.99 -4.18 2.41
C PHE A 70 -13.15 -2.79 3.01
N GLY A 71 -14.40 -2.39 3.24
CA GLY A 71 -14.75 -1.10 3.81
C GLY A 71 -15.98 -1.19 4.70
N LEU A 72 -15.93 -0.61 5.90
CA LEU A 72 -16.97 -0.70 6.92
C LEU A 72 -17.77 0.60 7.07
N ASN A 73 -17.13 1.72 6.82
CA ASN A 73 -17.70 3.07 7.02
C ASN A 73 -16.82 4.12 6.30
N GLN A 74 -16.95 5.39 6.68
CA GLN A 74 -16.18 6.53 6.13
C GLN A 74 -14.72 6.61 6.61
N TRP A 75 -14.25 5.66 7.41
CA TRP A 75 -12.88 5.58 7.91
C TRP A 75 -12.20 4.35 7.35
N ASN A 76 -10.88 4.44 7.15
CA ASN A 76 -10.08 3.33 6.65
C ASN A 76 -10.56 2.84 5.24
N GLY A 77 -10.58 1.55 5.02
CA GLY A 77 -10.96 0.91 3.76
C GLY A 77 -9.78 0.64 2.86
N VAL A 78 -9.72 -0.58 2.33
CA VAL A 78 -8.66 -1.05 1.44
C VAL A 78 -9.26 -1.82 0.26
N ALA A 79 -8.59 -1.75 -0.89
CA ALA A 79 -9.02 -2.49 -2.08
C ALA A 79 -7.82 -3.03 -2.86
N ILE A 80 -8.09 -4.03 -3.69
CA ILE A 80 -7.20 -4.48 -4.76
C ILE A 80 -8.03 -4.56 -6.03
N ALA A 81 -7.62 -3.84 -7.06
CA ALA A 81 -8.12 -3.97 -8.43
C ALA A 81 -7.07 -4.69 -9.27
N SER A 82 -7.46 -5.72 -10.02
CA SER A 82 -6.56 -6.54 -10.82
C SER A 82 -7.18 -6.89 -12.17
N ARG A 83 -6.41 -6.81 -13.26
CA ARG A 83 -6.78 -7.31 -14.58
C ARG A 83 -6.05 -8.59 -14.97
N VAL A 84 -5.26 -9.14 -14.05
CA VAL A 84 -4.49 -10.38 -14.22
C VAL A 84 -5.00 -11.52 -13.33
N GLY A 85 -6.29 -11.45 -12.95
CA GLY A 85 -6.97 -12.38 -12.04
C GLY A 85 -6.99 -11.88 -10.61
N LEU A 86 -7.98 -12.32 -9.84
CA LEU A 86 -8.20 -11.94 -8.46
C LEU A 86 -8.72 -13.14 -7.68
N GLU A 87 -7.79 -13.96 -7.16
CA GLU A 87 -8.09 -15.22 -6.49
C GLU A 87 -7.77 -15.15 -4.99
N ASP A 88 -8.32 -16.07 -4.21
CA ASP A 88 -8.03 -16.23 -2.77
C ASP A 88 -8.15 -14.94 -1.97
N VAL A 89 -9.22 -14.18 -2.18
CA VAL A 89 -9.46 -12.91 -1.48
C VAL A 89 -9.62 -13.14 0.02
N GLN A 90 -8.84 -12.39 0.81
CA GLN A 90 -8.86 -12.46 2.27
C GLN A 90 -8.95 -11.06 2.86
N ARG A 91 -9.96 -10.82 3.71
CA ARG A 91 -10.18 -9.57 4.46
C ARG A 91 -9.55 -9.69 5.85
N GLY A 92 -8.50 -8.91 6.10
CA GLY A 92 -7.65 -9.05 7.27
C GLY A 92 -6.73 -10.27 7.17
N PHE A 93 -5.56 -10.20 7.75
CA PHE A 93 -4.62 -11.32 7.87
C PHE A 93 -4.83 -12.10 9.17
N ASP A 94 -4.27 -13.29 9.26
CA ASP A 94 -4.45 -14.17 10.41
C ASP A 94 -3.97 -13.49 11.71
N ASN A 95 -4.82 -13.51 12.73
CA ASN A 95 -4.62 -12.83 14.01
C ASN A 95 -4.43 -11.31 13.92
N GLN A 96 -4.93 -10.66 12.86
CA GLN A 96 -4.95 -9.19 12.82
C GLN A 96 -5.66 -8.67 14.08
N PRO A 97 -5.02 -7.79 14.87
CA PRO A 97 -5.63 -7.25 16.08
C PRO A 97 -6.90 -6.47 15.78
N HIS A 98 -7.90 -6.62 16.64
CA HIS A 98 -9.06 -5.74 16.71
C HIS A 98 -8.70 -4.45 17.44
N PHE A 99 -9.48 -3.41 17.18
CA PHE A 99 -9.36 -2.14 17.89
C PHE A 99 -10.72 -1.56 18.24
N GLY A 100 -10.81 -0.94 19.41
CA GLY A 100 -11.94 -0.16 19.88
C GLY A 100 -11.45 0.92 20.85
N LYS A 101 -12.10 2.07 20.84
CA LYS A 101 -11.81 3.09 21.84
C LYS A 101 -12.28 2.62 23.22
N PRO A 102 -11.72 3.15 24.31
CA PRO A 102 -12.16 2.82 25.65
C PRO A 102 -13.69 2.95 25.79
N GLY A 103 -14.35 1.82 26.13
CA GLY A 103 -15.82 1.74 26.27
C GLY A 103 -16.57 1.41 24.97
N GLU A 104 -15.91 1.27 23.84
CA GLU A 104 -16.49 0.80 22.59
C GLU A 104 -16.10 -0.66 22.32
N PRO A 105 -16.92 -1.44 21.58
CA PRO A 105 -16.53 -2.78 21.17
C PRO A 105 -15.31 -2.75 20.25
N GLU A 106 -14.40 -3.71 20.45
CA GLU A 106 -13.30 -3.92 19.51
C GLU A 106 -13.83 -4.53 18.21
N VAL A 107 -13.38 -3.98 17.08
CA VAL A 107 -13.74 -4.45 15.72
C VAL A 107 -12.49 -4.70 14.90
N LEU A 108 -12.61 -5.61 13.94
CA LEU A 108 -11.60 -5.77 12.90
C LEU A 108 -11.69 -4.58 11.96
N GLU A 109 -10.75 -3.65 12.02
CA GLU A 109 -10.72 -2.50 11.11
C GLU A 109 -10.34 -2.92 9.68
N ALA A 110 -10.94 -2.26 8.70
CA ALA A 110 -10.70 -2.48 7.27
C ALA A 110 -9.35 -1.88 6.84
N ARG A 111 -8.25 -2.53 7.24
CA ARG A 111 -6.87 -2.06 7.04
C ARG A 111 -5.98 -3.01 6.23
N ALA A 112 -6.46 -4.21 5.95
CA ALA A 112 -5.72 -5.19 5.17
C ALA A 112 -6.68 -6.01 4.30
N ILE A 113 -6.35 -6.15 3.03
CA ILE A 113 -6.99 -7.08 2.12
C ILE A 113 -5.91 -7.73 1.26
N GLY A 114 -6.01 -9.04 1.08
CA GLY A 114 -5.07 -9.81 0.27
C GLY A 114 -5.77 -10.56 -0.84
N ALA A 115 -5.12 -10.66 -1.99
CA ALA A 115 -5.57 -11.48 -3.11
C ALA A 115 -4.36 -12.04 -3.87
N THR A 116 -4.58 -13.09 -4.64
CA THR A 116 -3.59 -13.63 -5.59
C THR A 116 -3.89 -13.07 -6.98
N CYS A 117 -2.95 -12.29 -7.52
CA CYS A 117 -3.05 -11.60 -8.79
C CYS A 117 -1.90 -12.05 -9.69
N GLY A 118 -2.19 -12.71 -10.82
CA GLY A 118 -1.16 -13.20 -11.74
C GLY A 118 -0.09 -14.09 -11.07
N GLY A 119 -0.49 -14.88 -10.07
CA GLY A 119 0.41 -15.74 -9.29
C GLY A 119 1.19 -15.05 -8.17
N VAL A 120 1.03 -13.73 -7.97
CA VAL A 120 1.61 -12.96 -6.86
C VAL A 120 0.57 -12.77 -5.77
N ARG A 121 0.92 -13.11 -4.52
CA ARG A 121 0.09 -12.79 -3.36
C ARG A 121 0.29 -11.34 -2.96
N VAL A 122 -0.65 -10.47 -3.30
CA VAL A 122 -0.63 -9.04 -3.00
C VAL A 122 -1.48 -8.75 -1.77
N TRP A 123 -0.94 -7.95 -0.86
CA TRP A 123 -1.67 -7.36 0.26
C TRP A 123 -1.70 -5.84 0.13
N SER A 124 -2.91 -5.25 0.08
CA SER A 124 -3.11 -3.82 0.28
C SER A 124 -3.22 -3.54 1.77
N LEU A 125 -2.28 -2.75 2.30
CA LEU A 125 -2.11 -2.50 3.72
C LEU A 125 -2.27 -1.01 4.04
N TYR A 126 -3.09 -0.72 5.05
CA TYR A 126 -3.22 0.59 5.67
C TYR A 126 -2.86 0.47 7.15
N VAL A 127 -1.56 0.58 7.46
CA VAL A 127 -1.04 0.46 8.82
C VAL A 127 -1.61 1.57 9.70
N PRO A 128 -2.03 1.28 10.94
CA PRO A 128 -2.52 2.33 11.84
C PRO A 128 -1.54 3.49 11.99
N ASN A 129 -2.04 4.72 11.97
CA ASN A 129 -1.18 5.92 12.08
C ASN A 129 -0.44 6.06 13.43
N GLY A 130 -1.06 5.61 14.53
CA GLY A 130 -0.51 5.76 15.89
C GLY A 130 -0.96 7.03 16.60
N ARG A 131 -1.31 8.09 15.88
CA ARG A 131 -1.83 9.39 16.33
C ARG A 131 -0.91 10.18 17.28
N GLY A 132 -0.25 9.54 18.22
CA GLY A 132 0.68 10.14 19.17
C GLY A 132 1.42 9.06 19.94
N LEU A 133 2.60 9.34 20.46
CA LEU A 133 3.48 8.33 21.06
C LEU A 133 2.89 7.65 22.31
N THR A 134 1.94 8.31 22.98
CA THR A 134 1.24 7.78 24.18
C THR A 134 -0.23 7.45 23.91
N ASP A 135 -0.70 7.56 22.68
CA ASP A 135 -2.08 7.25 22.29
C ASP A 135 -2.29 5.71 22.24
N PRO A 136 -3.45 5.19 22.65
CA PRO A 136 -3.78 3.76 22.49
C PRO A 136 -3.65 3.23 21.06
N HIS A 137 -3.75 4.09 20.05
CA HIS A 137 -3.53 3.73 18.65
C HIS A 137 -2.07 3.35 18.36
N MET A 138 -1.09 3.86 19.14
CA MET A 138 0.31 3.47 18.99
C MET A 138 0.53 2.01 19.42
N ASP A 139 -0.03 1.61 20.57
CA ASP A 139 0.01 0.21 21.00
C ASP A 139 -0.68 -0.71 19.98
N TYR A 140 -1.85 -0.28 19.47
CA TYR A 140 -2.55 -1.00 18.40
C TYR A 140 -1.68 -1.13 17.14
N LYS A 141 -1.04 -0.05 16.68
CA LYS A 141 -0.12 -0.06 15.55
C LYS A 141 1.00 -1.08 15.72
N LEU A 142 1.68 -1.06 16.86
CA LEU A 142 2.80 -1.96 17.11
C LEU A 142 2.36 -3.43 17.18
N ARG A 143 1.23 -3.73 17.84
CA ARG A 143 0.63 -5.07 17.85
C ARG A 143 0.20 -5.53 16.45
N TRP A 144 -0.34 -4.61 15.63
CA TRP A 144 -0.75 -4.89 14.27
C TRP A 144 0.45 -5.26 13.39
N MET A 145 1.54 -4.49 13.49
CA MET A 145 2.77 -4.76 12.75
C MET A 145 3.44 -6.06 13.19
N GLU A 146 3.46 -6.38 14.49
CA GLU A 146 3.98 -7.64 14.98
C GLU A 146 3.16 -8.84 14.50
N ALA A 147 1.83 -8.75 14.50
CA ALA A 147 0.98 -9.81 13.95
C ALA A 147 1.21 -10.00 12.43
N LEU A 148 1.39 -8.91 11.68
CA LEU A 148 1.77 -8.98 10.27
C LEU A 148 3.14 -9.65 10.08
N ARG A 149 4.14 -9.28 10.88
CA ARG A 149 5.47 -9.90 10.84
C ARG A 149 5.40 -11.42 11.05
N GLN A 150 4.60 -11.88 12.01
CA GLN A 150 4.41 -13.32 12.26
C GLN A 150 3.76 -14.02 11.06
N ASN A 151 2.80 -13.37 10.36
CA ASN A 151 2.22 -13.91 9.13
C ASN A 151 3.28 -14.05 8.02
N VAL A 152 4.14 -13.04 7.86
CA VAL A 152 5.26 -13.09 6.90
C VAL A 152 6.21 -14.23 7.25
N HIS A 153 6.64 -14.33 8.51
CA HIS A 153 7.51 -15.39 9.00
C HIS A 153 6.95 -16.78 8.64
N ASN A 154 5.69 -17.03 9.01
CA ASN A 154 5.04 -18.32 8.77
C ASN A 154 4.94 -18.62 7.25
N LYS A 155 4.64 -17.61 6.45
CA LYS A 155 4.51 -17.77 4.99
C LYS A 155 5.85 -18.11 4.34
N LEU A 156 6.91 -17.39 4.68
CA LEU A 156 8.24 -17.59 4.10
C LEU A 156 8.90 -18.87 4.64
N ALA A 157 8.68 -19.21 5.92
CA ALA A 157 9.14 -20.48 6.49
C ALA A 157 8.47 -21.69 5.81
N ALA A 158 7.17 -21.59 5.49
CA ALA A 158 6.45 -22.66 4.79
C ALA A 158 6.85 -22.78 3.31
N ASN A 159 7.12 -21.65 2.64
CA ASN A 159 7.56 -21.63 1.26
C ASN A 159 8.48 -20.44 0.99
N PRO A 160 9.81 -20.62 1.02
CA PRO A 160 10.78 -19.54 0.73
C PRO A 160 10.71 -18.97 -0.69
N GLN A 161 10.05 -19.69 -1.63
CA GLN A 161 9.84 -19.25 -3.01
C GLN A 161 8.49 -18.53 -3.20
N SER A 162 7.78 -18.22 -2.11
CA SER A 162 6.52 -17.46 -2.17
C SER A 162 6.70 -16.13 -2.89
N GLN A 163 5.82 -15.84 -3.83
CA GLN A 163 5.72 -14.55 -4.51
C GLN A 163 4.78 -13.65 -3.68
N LEU A 164 5.34 -12.94 -2.70
CA LEU A 164 4.58 -12.14 -1.73
C LEU A 164 4.92 -10.66 -1.86
N ALA A 165 3.90 -9.82 -2.05
CA ALA A 165 3.97 -8.38 -2.08
C ALA A 165 3.14 -7.77 -0.93
N LEU A 166 3.76 -7.03 -0.04
CA LEU A 166 3.12 -6.22 0.99
C LEU A 166 3.22 -4.76 0.56
N VAL A 167 2.12 -4.17 0.11
CA VAL A 167 2.13 -2.84 -0.47
C VAL A 167 1.13 -1.94 0.24
N GLY A 168 1.42 -0.65 0.38
CA GLY A 168 0.47 0.27 0.99
C GLY A 168 1.11 1.41 1.76
N ASP A 169 0.25 2.07 2.53
CA ASP A 169 0.61 3.11 3.48
C ASP A 169 1.01 2.47 4.83
N TRP A 170 2.29 2.57 5.13
CA TRP A 170 2.87 1.99 6.33
C TRP A 170 2.86 2.92 7.53
N ASN A 171 2.59 4.21 7.31
CA ASN A 171 2.61 5.22 8.36
C ASN A 171 3.90 5.18 9.21
N VAL A 172 5.04 4.73 8.64
CA VAL A 172 6.38 4.70 9.24
C VAL A 172 7.36 5.32 8.26
N ALA A 173 8.25 6.18 8.76
CA ALA A 173 9.42 6.69 8.06
C ALA A 173 10.67 6.03 8.68
N PRO A 174 11.16 4.91 8.10
CA PRO A 174 12.19 4.08 8.73
C PRO A 174 13.57 4.74 8.81
N GLU A 175 13.89 5.64 7.90
CA GLU A 175 15.18 6.36 7.88
C GLU A 175 14.98 7.86 8.11
N ASP A 176 16.03 8.55 8.55
CA ASP A 176 15.98 9.99 8.78
C ASP A 176 15.72 10.77 7.49
N THR A 177 16.17 10.23 6.36
CA THR A 177 15.95 10.78 5.01
C THR A 177 14.54 10.55 4.48
N ASP A 178 13.71 9.77 5.17
CA ASP A 178 12.30 9.55 4.79
C ASP A 178 11.36 10.66 5.27
N VAL A 179 11.89 11.67 5.95
CA VAL A 179 11.16 12.88 6.35
C VAL A 179 11.95 14.12 5.96
N TRP A 180 11.25 15.20 5.68
CA TRP A 180 11.85 16.46 5.22
C TRP A 180 12.77 17.14 6.25
N ASP A 181 12.57 16.92 7.56
CA ASP A 181 13.38 17.47 8.67
C ASP A 181 13.25 16.57 9.90
N ILE A 182 14.21 15.67 10.10
CA ILE A 182 14.18 14.73 11.22
C ILE A 182 14.24 15.43 12.60
N ASP A 183 14.97 16.53 12.72
CA ASP A 183 15.07 17.28 13.98
C ASP A 183 13.73 17.91 14.37
N TYR A 184 12.96 18.38 13.37
CA TYR A 184 11.59 18.85 13.56
C TYR A 184 10.69 17.73 14.09
N PHE A 185 10.73 16.55 13.47
CA PHE A 185 9.91 15.40 13.88
C PHE A 185 10.23 14.93 15.30
N LEU A 186 11.50 14.80 15.64
CA LEU A 186 11.95 14.38 16.98
C LEU A 186 11.62 15.42 18.05
N SER A 187 11.84 16.70 17.78
CA SER A 187 11.59 17.81 18.74
C SER A 187 10.10 17.99 19.02
N ASN A 188 9.22 17.57 18.11
CA ASN A 188 7.77 17.66 18.27
C ASN A 188 7.12 16.32 18.65
N GLU A 189 7.92 15.31 19.01
CA GLU A 189 7.44 13.96 19.40
C GLU A 189 6.44 13.38 18.38
N MET A 190 6.69 13.60 17.08
CA MET A 190 5.79 13.16 16.04
C MET A 190 5.84 11.62 15.85
N THR A 191 4.73 11.05 15.43
CA THR A 191 4.67 9.65 14.96
C THR A 191 5.45 9.46 13.66
N HIS A 192 5.55 8.24 13.18
CA HIS A 192 6.24 7.77 11.97
C HIS A 192 7.75 7.57 12.15
N VAL A 193 8.42 8.34 13.03
CA VAL A 193 9.88 8.31 13.20
C VAL A 193 10.33 7.72 14.54
N SER A 194 9.39 7.34 15.41
CA SER A 194 9.72 6.82 16.74
C SER A 194 10.49 5.49 16.65
N GLU A 195 11.38 5.26 17.60
CA GLU A 195 12.17 4.04 17.61
C GLU A 195 11.32 2.75 17.61
N PRO A 196 10.22 2.63 18.38
CA PRO A 196 9.36 1.46 18.33
C PRO A 196 8.74 1.21 16.94
N GLU A 197 8.30 2.26 16.23
CA GLU A 197 7.75 2.16 14.88
C GLU A 197 8.80 1.69 13.88
N ARG A 198 9.97 2.33 13.90
CA ARG A 198 11.10 1.96 13.03
C ARG A 198 11.60 0.53 13.29
N ARG A 199 11.64 0.12 14.54
CA ARG A 199 12.00 -1.26 14.91
C ARG A 199 10.97 -2.26 14.40
N ALA A 200 9.67 -1.97 14.52
CA ALA A 200 8.61 -2.83 14.01
C ALA A 200 8.68 -2.98 12.49
N PHE A 201 9.04 -1.90 11.76
CA PHE A 201 9.26 -1.96 10.31
C PHE A 201 10.53 -2.76 9.97
N ALA A 202 11.64 -2.52 10.66
CA ALA A 202 12.89 -3.22 10.45
C ALA A 202 12.75 -4.74 10.68
N ALA A 203 11.93 -5.16 11.64
CA ALA A 203 11.66 -6.56 11.91
C ALA A 203 11.03 -7.30 10.71
N LEU A 204 10.26 -6.62 9.86
CA LEU A 204 9.76 -7.20 8.60
C LEU A 204 10.89 -7.41 7.58
N LEU A 205 11.85 -6.48 7.52
CA LEU A 205 13.03 -6.63 6.66
C LEU A 205 13.93 -7.78 7.17
N GLU A 206 14.03 -7.96 8.48
CA GLU A 206 14.78 -9.08 9.10
C GLU A 206 14.15 -10.45 8.79
N GLU A 207 12.82 -10.52 8.54
CA GLU A 207 12.17 -11.74 8.04
C GLU A 207 12.50 -12.02 6.55
N GLY A 208 13.26 -11.13 5.90
CA GLY A 208 13.69 -11.27 4.53
C GLY A 208 12.88 -10.44 3.51
N MET A 209 11.91 -9.64 3.95
CA MET A 209 11.22 -8.73 3.03
C MET A 209 12.17 -7.63 2.55
N VAL A 210 12.01 -7.21 1.29
CA VAL A 210 12.89 -6.23 0.62
C VAL A 210 12.07 -5.00 0.25
N ASP A 211 12.52 -3.80 0.65
CA ASP A 211 12.02 -2.53 0.10
C ASP A 211 12.54 -2.37 -1.32
N VAL A 212 11.70 -2.70 -2.29
CA VAL A 212 12.10 -2.74 -3.70
C VAL A 212 12.02 -1.38 -4.40
N VAL A 213 11.46 -0.37 -3.74
CA VAL A 213 11.30 0.97 -4.31
C VAL A 213 12.51 1.86 -4.02
N ARG A 214 13.05 1.80 -2.81
CA ARG A 214 14.16 2.66 -2.35
C ARG A 214 15.38 2.72 -3.28
N PRO A 215 15.86 1.60 -3.87
CA PRO A 215 17.03 1.67 -4.77
C PRO A 215 16.78 2.48 -6.05
N HIS A 216 15.51 2.66 -6.44
CA HIS A 216 15.11 3.34 -7.67
C HIS A 216 14.71 4.81 -7.45
N THR A 217 14.39 5.19 -6.20
CA THR A 217 13.79 6.49 -5.85
C THR A 217 14.52 7.15 -4.67
N PRO A 218 15.83 7.37 -4.78
CA PRO A 218 16.62 7.92 -3.68
C PRO A 218 16.16 9.35 -3.33
N GLY A 219 15.76 9.57 -2.07
CA GLY A 219 15.37 10.88 -1.56
C GLY A 219 14.00 11.37 -2.01
N GLU A 220 13.17 10.51 -2.60
CA GLU A 220 11.81 10.87 -2.98
C GLU A 220 10.80 10.56 -1.86
N TYR A 221 9.77 11.39 -1.75
CA TYR A 221 8.66 11.25 -0.81
C TYR A 221 7.40 10.72 -1.51
N THR A 222 6.47 10.18 -0.69
CA THR A 222 5.20 9.63 -1.17
C THR A 222 3.98 10.38 -0.61
N TYR A 223 4.20 11.22 0.41
CA TYR A 223 3.15 11.94 1.13
C TYR A 223 3.55 13.40 1.39
N TRP A 224 2.61 14.32 1.26
CA TRP A 224 2.72 15.74 1.65
C TRP A 224 1.40 16.24 2.21
N ASP A 225 1.39 16.68 3.46
CA ASP A 225 0.21 17.28 4.08
C ASP A 225 -0.37 18.42 3.21
N TYR A 226 -1.68 18.55 3.19
CA TYR A 226 -2.37 19.64 2.47
C TYR A 226 -2.06 21.02 3.06
N GLN A 227 -1.72 21.08 4.34
CA GLN A 227 -1.51 22.32 5.07
C GLN A 227 -0.11 22.89 4.83
N ALA A 228 0.04 24.17 5.18
CA ALA A 228 1.32 24.88 5.20
C ALA A 228 2.10 24.90 3.87
N GLY A 229 1.47 24.54 2.74
CA GLY A 229 2.13 24.47 1.43
C GLY A 229 3.25 23.43 1.38
N ARG A 230 3.10 22.32 2.11
CA ARG A 230 4.11 21.26 2.24
C ARG A 230 4.57 20.72 0.88
N PHE A 231 3.64 20.44 -0.03
CA PHE A 231 3.99 19.96 -1.36
C PHE A 231 4.85 20.96 -2.15
N THR A 232 4.48 22.23 -2.17
CA THR A 232 5.23 23.27 -2.88
C THR A 232 6.66 23.47 -2.34
N LYS A 233 6.86 23.22 -1.04
CA LYS A 233 8.16 23.30 -0.36
C LYS A 233 8.94 21.99 -0.41
N ASP A 234 8.34 20.93 -0.93
CA ASP A 234 8.84 19.57 -0.87
C ASP A 234 9.09 19.05 0.56
N GLU A 235 8.27 19.49 1.50
CA GLU A 235 8.30 19.06 2.90
C GLU A 235 7.44 17.78 3.05
N GLY A 236 7.94 16.67 2.56
CA GLY A 236 7.22 15.39 2.46
C GLY A 236 7.73 14.31 3.41
N MET A 237 7.06 13.15 3.34
CA MET A 237 7.47 11.91 3.97
C MET A 237 7.41 10.76 2.97
N ARG A 238 8.28 9.77 3.13
CA ARG A 238 8.19 8.49 2.44
C ARG A 238 7.61 7.48 3.42
N ILE A 239 6.32 7.21 3.28
CA ILE A 239 5.56 6.32 4.18
C ILE A 239 4.74 5.26 3.45
N ASP A 240 4.74 5.29 2.11
CA ASP A 240 4.16 4.26 1.26
C ASP A 240 5.28 3.39 0.70
N PHE A 241 5.15 2.08 0.86
CA PHE A 241 6.20 1.10 0.50
C PHE A 241 5.62 -0.09 -0.23
N GLN A 242 6.47 -0.71 -1.04
CA GLN A 242 6.26 -2.06 -1.55
C GLN A 242 7.38 -2.96 -1.01
N LEU A 243 7.04 -3.83 -0.06
CA LEU A 243 7.93 -4.83 0.49
C LEU A 243 7.65 -6.17 -0.17
N PHE A 244 8.65 -6.70 -0.87
CA PHE A 244 8.53 -7.96 -1.58
C PHE A 244 9.32 -9.06 -0.90
N SER A 245 8.82 -10.31 -1.00
CA SER A 245 9.60 -11.49 -0.64
C SER A 245 10.85 -11.60 -1.53
N PRO A 246 11.92 -12.29 -1.09
CA PRO A 246 13.17 -12.39 -1.86
C PRO A 246 12.96 -12.93 -3.28
N ALA A 247 12.10 -13.94 -3.43
CA ALA A 247 11.81 -14.54 -4.73
C ALA A 247 11.08 -13.58 -5.68
N LEU A 248 10.20 -12.72 -5.16
CA LEU A 248 9.52 -11.70 -5.95
C LEU A 248 10.44 -10.50 -6.22
N ALA A 249 11.20 -10.08 -5.22
CA ALA A 249 12.15 -8.95 -5.35
C ALA A 249 13.20 -9.18 -6.45
N ALA A 250 13.62 -10.44 -6.65
CA ALA A 250 14.55 -10.79 -7.73
C ALA A 250 14.00 -10.55 -9.16
N ARG A 251 12.68 -10.36 -9.28
CA ARG A 251 12.00 -10.09 -10.56
C ARG A 251 11.81 -8.59 -10.84
N VAL A 252 12.13 -7.71 -9.89
CA VAL A 252 11.94 -6.27 -10.06
C VAL A 252 12.87 -5.72 -11.12
N GLU A 253 12.31 -5.04 -12.11
CA GLU A 253 13.05 -4.37 -13.18
C GLU A 253 13.19 -2.88 -12.90
N ARG A 254 12.10 -2.24 -12.44
CA ARG A 254 12.11 -0.81 -12.06
C ARG A 254 11.00 -0.49 -11.06
N ALA A 255 11.17 0.65 -10.37
CA ALA A 255 10.16 1.25 -9.55
C ALA A 255 10.21 2.77 -9.66
N TRP A 256 9.08 3.43 -9.42
CA TRP A 256 9.00 4.90 -9.37
C TRP A 256 7.88 5.38 -8.47
N ILE A 257 8.00 6.63 -8.07
CA ILE A 257 7.00 7.39 -7.34
C ILE A 257 6.42 8.42 -8.30
N ASP A 258 5.10 8.41 -8.51
CA ASP A 258 4.45 9.34 -9.44
C ASP A 258 4.10 10.66 -8.74
N LYS A 259 5.11 11.47 -8.48
CA LYS A 259 4.95 12.77 -7.84
C LYS A 259 4.06 13.74 -8.63
N VAL A 260 3.91 13.54 -9.95
CA VAL A 260 3.09 14.40 -10.81
C VAL A 260 1.61 14.31 -10.40
N GLU A 261 1.14 13.12 -10.03
CA GLU A 261 -0.23 12.91 -9.56
C GLU A 261 -0.56 13.77 -8.32
N ARG A 262 0.39 13.98 -7.42
CA ARG A 262 0.22 14.85 -6.24
C ARG A 262 0.00 16.32 -6.57
N ALA A 263 0.51 16.79 -7.71
CA ALA A 263 0.41 18.18 -8.14
C ALA A 263 -0.98 18.59 -8.66
N GLY A 264 -1.84 17.62 -8.99
CA GLY A 264 -3.17 17.86 -9.57
C GLY A 264 -4.17 18.47 -8.58
N GLU A 265 -5.15 19.20 -9.11
CA GLU A 265 -6.26 19.73 -8.30
C GLU A 265 -7.09 18.58 -7.74
N GLY A 266 -7.40 18.61 -6.44
CA GLY A 266 -8.15 17.55 -5.75
C GLY A 266 -7.34 16.25 -5.54
N ALA A 267 -6.03 16.25 -5.77
CA ALA A 267 -5.18 15.09 -5.54
C ALA A 267 -5.25 14.55 -4.09
N SER A 268 -4.90 13.29 -3.90
CA SER A 268 -4.62 12.74 -2.57
C SER A 268 -3.40 13.47 -1.96
N ASP A 269 -3.26 13.44 -0.65
CA ASP A 269 -2.02 13.84 0.05
C ASP A 269 -0.89 12.84 -0.15
N HIS A 270 -1.20 11.63 -0.61
CA HIS A 270 -0.25 10.63 -1.10
C HIS A 270 -0.21 10.59 -2.63
N THR A 271 0.86 9.98 -3.15
CA THR A 271 1.03 9.74 -4.59
C THR A 271 1.24 8.25 -4.88
N PRO A 272 0.91 7.76 -6.09
CA PRO A 272 1.11 6.37 -6.46
C PRO A 272 2.58 5.96 -6.41
N VAL A 273 2.82 4.73 -5.94
CA VAL A 273 4.12 4.06 -5.99
C VAL A 273 3.98 2.82 -6.86
N VAL A 274 4.79 2.69 -7.89
CA VAL A 274 4.67 1.64 -8.90
C VAL A 274 5.95 0.81 -8.96
N VAL A 275 5.77 -0.50 -9.09
CA VAL A 275 6.86 -1.47 -9.33
C VAL A 275 6.51 -2.30 -10.56
N GLU A 276 7.46 -2.49 -11.44
CA GLU A 276 7.39 -3.37 -12.59
C GLU A 276 8.28 -4.58 -12.35
N ILE A 277 7.71 -5.77 -12.53
CA ILE A 277 8.41 -7.05 -12.37
C ILE A 277 8.44 -7.82 -13.70
N ALA A 278 9.53 -8.53 -13.95
CA ALA A 278 9.63 -9.46 -15.06
C ALA A 278 8.65 -10.65 -14.93
N ASP A 279 8.40 -11.36 -16.04
CA ASP A 279 7.61 -12.60 -16.09
C ASP A 279 8.20 -13.74 -15.23
#